data_08dbcbe5794976c0d908d67c3e38b9c0
#
_entry.id   08dbcbe5794976c0d908d67c3e38b9c0
#
_cell.length_a   1.000
_cell.length_b   1.000
_cell.length_c   1.000
_cell.angle_alpha   90.00
_cell.angle_beta   90.00
_cell.angle_gamma   90.00
#
_symmetry.space_group_name_H-M   'P 1'
#
loop_
_entity.id
_entity.type
_entity.pdbx_description
1 polymer ?
#
loop_
_entity_poly.entity_id
_entity_poly.type
_entity_poly.pdbx_seq_one_letter_code
_entity_poly.pdbx_strand_id
1 'polypeptide(L)'
;MTVAVIDFGAKYTHNPVAVIDFGAQYTQLIARRVREQNVYSEIFPPDVKAKDLEHAKAVILSGSRSGVYETEAPQLDPDILNLGVPVLGICYGLQAIVHNAGGRIIRGTGEYGNANIYAEKDSPLLGDLKGTQVWMSHADEIVSLPDTLEVIARSSNNVIAAVRHKEKPIYGVQFHPEVVHSLIGNDVFRNFLFKVANCEKDWISKYIIEDAIKSIKEQVGDDEVVTAISGGVDSAVVGTLLHKAIGDQSKCIFIENGLLRKNEGDKIMDALNKLGLHVERHHFAHNFWGALRGITDPEVKRKIIGREFIRCFEKVAGDAKFLAQGTLYPDVIESGTSTAATIKSHHNVGGLPTNMQFTLIEPVRNLFKDEVRLLGKELGLPDTVLNRQPFPGPGLAVRILGEVTHERLQILREADHVFLNTLGEHKDIWQAFAVLIPNKTVGVMGDTRTYENIIALRVVSSEDGMTADWSNIPYDILKKCSTEIINNVKGVNRVVYDITSKPPGTIEWE
;
A
#
# COMPACT_ATOMS: atom_id res chain seq x y z
N MET A 1 -31.38 2.50 0.56
CA MET A 1 -30.87 2.51 1.94
C MET A 1 -29.39 2.84 1.87
N THR A 2 -28.97 3.89 2.53
CA THR A 2 -27.59 4.37 2.54
C THR A 2 -26.80 3.45 3.47
N VAL A 3 -25.74 2.82 2.99
CA VAL A 3 -24.76 2.15 3.86
C VAL A 3 -24.14 3.25 4.71
N ALA A 4 -24.44 3.28 5.99
CA ALA A 4 -23.78 4.18 6.92
C ALA A 4 -22.35 3.64 7.10
N VAL A 5 -21.39 4.19 6.37
CA VAL A 5 -19.98 4.09 6.73
C VAL A 5 -19.85 4.97 7.97
N ILE A 6 -19.80 4.33 9.13
CA ILE A 6 -19.46 5.05 10.35
C ILE A 6 -17.96 5.32 10.22
N ASP A 7 -17.62 6.58 9.98
CA ASP A 7 -16.25 7.06 10.05
C ASP A 7 -15.75 6.74 11.46
N PHE A 8 -14.77 5.88 11.52
CA PHE A 8 -14.03 5.58 12.74
C PHE A 8 -13.13 6.75 13.06
N GLY A 9 -13.71 7.91 13.26
CA GLY A 9 -13.03 8.95 13.98
C GLY A 9 -12.59 8.40 15.34
N ALA A 10 -11.63 7.45 15.34
CA ALA A 10 -10.71 7.39 16.44
C ALA A 10 -10.20 8.82 16.52
N LYS A 11 -10.81 9.62 17.36
CA LYS A 11 -10.20 10.85 17.83
C LYS A 11 -8.95 10.36 18.54
N TYR A 12 -7.93 10.05 17.73
CA TYR A 12 -6.60 9.98 18.27
C TYR A 12 -6.45 11.29 19.00
N THR A 13 -6.17 11.23 20.28
CA THR A 13 -6.01 12.39 21.15
C THR A 13 -4.87 13.30 20.69
N HIS A 14 -4.28 12.99 19.52
CA HIS A 14 -3.10 13.57 18.95
C HIS A 14 -3.48 14.50 17.79
N ASN A 15 -2.98 15.72 17.86
CA ASN A 15 -3.13 16.68 16.79
C ASN A 15 -2.25 16.24 15.59
N PRO A 16 -2.83 15.87 14.42
CA PRO A 16 -2.08 15.34 13.31
C PRO A 16 -1.14 16.35 12.69
N VAL A 17 -0.11 15.86 12.00
CA VAL A 17 0.54 16.64 10.95
C VAL A 17 -0.35 16.53 9.71
N ALA A 18 -0.96 17.63 9.30
CA ALA A 18 -1.82 17.68 8.13
C ALA A 18 -0.98 17.71 6.86
N VAL A 19 -1.17 16.76 5.93
CA VAL A 19 -0.53 16.72 4.62
C VAL A 19 -1.57 17.11 3.58
N ILE A 20 -1.43 18.27 2.93
CA ILE A 20 -2.36 18.73 1.88
C ILE A 20 -1.92 18.15 0.54
N ASP A 21 -2.83 17.43 -0.12
CA ASP A 21 -2.58 16.79 -1.42
C ASP A 21 -2.96 17.71 -2.59
N PHE A 22 -1.96 18.30 -3.24
CA PHE A 22 -2.14 19.05 -4.48
C PHE A 22 -2.09 18.19 -5.76
N GLY A 23 -2.25 16.87 -5.62
CA GLY A 23 -2.25 15.93 -6.75
C GLY A 23 -0.87 15.41 -7.12
N ALA A 24 0.06 15.39 -6.14
CA ALA A 24 1.37 14.80 -6.34
C ALA A 24 1.31 13.27 -6.33
N GLN A 25 2.19 12.66 -7.12
CA GLN A 25 2.39 11.22 -7.11
C GLN A 25 2.90 10.71 -5.73
N TYR A 26 3.57 11.56 -4.96
CA TYR A 26 4.28 11.19 -3.73
C TYR A 26 3.61 11.65 -2.44
N THR A 27 2.37 12.15 -2.46
CA THR A 27 1.70 12.65 -1.24
C THR A 27 1.58 11.58 -0.16
N GLN A 28 1.21 10.35 -0.54
CA GLN A 28 1.16 9.24 0.41
C GLN A 28 2.53 8.93 1.03
N LEU A 29 3.60 9.10 0.24
CA LEU A 29 4.97 8.90 0.73
C LEU A 29 5.37 9.97 1.75
N ILE A 30 4.94 11.22 1.56
CA ILE A 30 5.14 12.29 2.55
C ILE A 30 4.49 11.90 3.89
N ALA A 31 3.21 11.51 3.88
CA ALA A 31 2.49 11.09 5.08
C ALA A 31 3.18 9.90 5.77
N ARG A 32 3.64 8.92 4.99
CA ARG A 32 4.39 7.77 5.48
C ARG A 32 5.71 8.17 6.13
N ARG A 33 6.50 9.09 5.52
CA ARG A 33 7.77 9.59 6.11
C ARG A 33 7.56 10.26 7.46
N VAL A 34 6.45 10.99 7.65
CA VAL A 34 6.07 11.54 8.95
C VAL A 34 5.82 10.42 9.97
N ARG A 35 5.06 9.40 9.60
CA ARG A 35 4.72 8.27 10.48
C ARG A 35 5.92 7.39 10.81
N GLU A 36 6.87 7.22 9.92
CA GLU A 36 8.16 6.57 10.17
C GLU A 36 8.98 7.27 11.27
N GLN A 37 8.69 8.55 11.56
CA GLN A 37 9.24 9.29 12.70
C GLN A 37 8.42 9.11 13.99
N ASN A 38 7.42 8.23 14.01
CA ASN A 38 6.46 7.99 15.09
C ASN A 38 5.57 9.22 15.38
N VAL A 39 5.21 9.99 14.37
CA VAL A 39 4.27 11.11 14.46
C VAL A 39 3.06 10.83 13.57
N TYR A 40 1.85 11.04 14.08
CA TYR A 40 0.63 10.83 13.30
C TYR A 40 0.49 11.89 12.20
N SER A 41 0.10 11.44 11.00
CA SER A 41 -0.21 12.31 9.86
C SER A 41 -1.51 11.92 9.19
N GLU A 42 -2.18 12.91 8.62
CA GLU A 42 -3.44 12.73 7.89
C GLU A 42 -3.38 13.52 6.57
N ILE A 43 -3.93 12.93 5.51
CA ILE A 43 -3.95 13.56 4.18
C ILE A 43 -5.29 14.27 3.99
N PHE A 44 -5.22 15.53 3.56
CA PHE A 44 -6.35 16.41 3.28
C PHE A 44 -6.41 16.77 1.80
N PRO A 45 -7.61 17.00 1.24
CA PRO A 45 -7.78 17.41 -0.13
C PRO A 45 -7.26 18.85 -0.36
N PRO A 46 -6.98 19.25 -1.62
CA PRO A 46 -6.36 20.53 -1.94
C PRO A 46 -7.22 21.75 -1.61
N ASP A 47 -8.53 21.57 -1.49
CA ASP A 47 -9.53 22.61 -1.19
C ASP A 47 -9.85 22.76 0.31
N VAL A 48 -9.14 22.01 1.19
CA VAL A 48 -9.29 22.10 2.65
C VAL A 48 -9.12 23.53 3.13
N LYS A 49 -9.93 23.95 4.10
CA LYS A 49 -9.90 25.30 4.66
C LYS A 49 -9.11 25.36 5.96
N ALA A 50 -8.53 26.53 6.25
CA ALA A 50 -7.79 26.76 7.48
C ALA A 50 -8.56 26.34 8.74
N LYS A 51 -9.87 26.64 8.81
CA LYS A 51 -10.74 26.25 9.93
C LYS A 51 -10.80 24.74 10.19
N ASP A 52 -10.62 23.93 9.15
CA ASP A 52 -10.67 22.47 9.25
C ASP A 52 -9.31 21.90 9.76
N LEU A 53 -8.27 22.75 9.82
CA LEU A 53 -6.92 22.42 10.24
C LEU A 53 -6.50 23.06 11.58
N GLU A 54 -7.41 23.74 12.29
CA GLU A 54 -7.11 24.39 13.59
C GLU A 54 -6.54 23.45 14.65
N HIS A 55 -6.84 22.15 14.54
CA HIS A 55 -6.32 21.12 15.42
C HIS A 55 -4.98 20.52 14.95
N ALA A 56 -4.49 20.88 13.76
CA ALA A 56 -3.23 20.33 13.24
C ALA A 56 -2.02 20.85 14.03
N LYS A 57 -1.06 19.97 14.31
CA LYS A 57 0.20 20.31 14.96
C LYS A 57 1.16 21.03 14.02
N ALA A 58 1.12 20.67 12.75
CA ALA A 58 1.87 21.26 11.65
C ALA A 58 1.17 20.94 10.32
N VAL A 59 1.54 21.66 9.26
CA VAL A 59 1.02 21.45 7.90
C VAL A 59 2.18 21.18 6.95
N ILE A 60 2.02 20.17 6.08
CA ILE A 60 2.93 19.90 4.97
C ILE A 60 2.15 20.04 3.66
N LEU A 61 2.66 20.86 2.75
CA LEU A 61 2.08 21.11 1.43
C LEU A 61 2.83 20.27 0.41
N SER A 62 2.12 19.39 -0.29
CA SER A 62 2.72 18.44 -1.25
C SER A 62 3.14 19.10 -2.58
N GLY A 63 3.73 18.33 -3.47
CA GLY A 63 3.93 18.70 -4.86
C GLY A 63 2.62 18.75 -5.67
N SER A 64 2.70 19.16 -6.93
CA SER A 64 1.65 19.09 -7.93
C SER A 64 2.23 18.87 -9.33
N ARG A 65 1.38 18.48 -10.28
CA ARG A 65 1.73 18.43 -11.72
C ARG A 65 1.54 19.78 -12.42
N SER A 66 0.80 20.69 -11.78
CA SER A 66 0.44 22.02 -12.33
C SER A 66 1.44 23.09 -11.89
N GLY A 67 1.56 24.17 -12.64
CA GLY A 67 2.22 25.40 -12.20
C GLY A 67 1.26 26.26 -11.37
N VAL A 68 1.75 26.92 -10.31
CA VAL A 68 0.92 27.71 -9.39
C VAL A 68 0.17 28.88 -10.05
N TYR A 69 0.59 29.28 -11.25
CA TYR A 69 -0.01 30.36 -12.07
C TYR A 69 -1.06 29.83 -13.05
N GLU A 70 -1.28 28.53 -13.16
CA GLU A 70 -2.28 27.93 -14.04
C GLU A 70 -3.69 28.09 -13.45
N THR A 71 -4.67 28.38 -14.29
CA THR A 71 -6.06 28.64 -13.83
C THR A 71 -6.70 27.45 -13.14
N GLU A 72 -6.38 26.23 -13.59
CA GLU A 72 -6.90 24.96 -13.05
C GLU A 72 -6.01 24.36 -11.96
N ALA A 73 -4.92 25.07 -11.58
CA ALA A 73 -4.03 24.57 -10.53
C ALA A 73 -4.73 24.55 -9.17
N PRO A 74 -4.48 23.53 -8.33
CA PRO A 74 -5.01 23.49 -6.98
C PRO A 74 -4.47 24.69 -6.18
N GLN A 75 -5.35 25.46 -5.55
CA GLN A 75 -4.99 26.68 -4.84
C GLN A 75 -4.89 26.44 -3.33
N LEU A 76 -3.81 26.93 -2.74
CA LEU A 76 -3.66 26.96 -1.29
C LEU A 76 -4.61 28.00 -0.68
N ASP A 77 -5.37 27.64 0.35
CA ASP A 77 -6.08 28.62 1.18
C ASP A 77 -5.04 29.50 1.93
N PRO A 78 -4.96 30.81 1.65
CA PRO A 78 -3.94 31.69 2.26
C PRO A 78 -3.99 31.75 3.78
N ASP A 79 -5.17 31.50 4.38
CA ASP A 79 -5.35 31.53 5.82
C ASP A 79 -4.61 30.39 6.52
N ILE A 80 -4.26 29.32 5.82
CA ILE A 80 -3.43 28.22 6.34
C ILE A 80 -2.04 28.75 6.75
N LEU A 81 -1.48 29.71 6.02
CA LEU A 81 -0.20 30.35 6.37
C LEU A 81 -0.31 31.32 7.58
N ASN A 82 -1.53 31.53 8.07
CA ASN A 82 -1.83 32.41 9.21
C ASN A 82 -2.34 31.62 10.45
N LEU A 83 -2.45 30.30 10.39
CA LEU A 83 -2.87 29.45 11.52
C LEU A 83 -1.93 29.52 12.72
N GLY A 84 -0.70 30.01 12.54
CA GLY A 84 0.31 30.03 13.60
C GLY A 84 1.01 28.71 13.86
N VAL A 85 0.67 27.67 13.09
CA VAL A 85 1.35 26.36 13.14
C VAL A 85 2.51 26.29 12.15
N PRO A 86 3.52 25.44 12.38
CA PRO A 86 4.60 25.21 11.42
C PRO A 86 4.11 24.70 10.07
N VAL A 87 4.68 25.25 8.98
CA VAL A 87 4.35 24.86 7.60
C VAL A 87 5.61 24.46 6.84
N LEU A 88 5.57 23.34 6.11
CA LEU A 88 6.61 22.90 5.18
C LEU A 88 6.02 22.73 3.78
N GLY A 89 6.47 23.53 2.81
CA GLY A 89 6.13 23.34 1.39
C GLY A 89 7.16 22.48 0.67
N ILE A 90 6.70 21.49 -0.09
CA ILE A 90 7.53 20.60 -0.90
C ILE A 90 7.22 20.85 -2.37
N CYS A 91 8.23 21.19 -3.18
CA CYS A 91 8.12 21.42 -4.62
C CYS A 91 7.03 22.46 -4.94
N TYR A 92 5.87 22.05 -5.44
CA TYR A 92 4.71 22.93 -5.65
C TYR A 92 4.28 23.63 -4.35
N GLY A 93 4.30 22.94 -3.21
CA GLY A 93 3.97 23.53 -1.91
C GLY A 93 4.86 24.70 -1.53
N LEU A 94 6.18 24.64 -1.84
CA LEU A 94 7.06 25.80 -1.72
C LEU A 94 6.63 26.94 -2.67
N GLN A 95 6.33 26.60 -3.92
CA GLN A 95 5.90 27.59 -4.92
C GLN A 95 4.58 28.26 -4.51
N ALA A 96 3.64 27.51 -3.96
CA ALA A 96 2.39 28.03 -3.41
C ALA A 96 2.62 29.01 -2.25
N ILE A 97 3.55 28.71 -1.33
CA ILE A 97 3.97 29.65 -0.26
C ILE A 97 4.53 30.94 -0.86
N VAL A 98 5.46 30.84 -1.80
CA VAL A 98 6.10 32.00 -2.45
C VAL A 98 5.09 32.83 -3.22
N HIS A 99 4.19 32.19 -3.97
CA HIS A 99 3.14 32.86 -4.74
C HIS A 99 2.18 33.64 -3.84
N ASN A 100 1.67 33.00 -2.77
CA ASN A 100 0.77 33.65 -1.82
C ASN A 100 1.43 34.80 -1.03
N ALA A 101 2.76 34.76 -0.85
CA ALA A 101 3.51 35.84 -0.24
C ALA A 101 3.85 36.97 -1.21
N GLY A 102 3.45 36.89 -2.49
CA GLY A 102 3.68 37.91 -3.53
C GLY A 102 5.01 37.78 -4.28
N GLY A 103 5.67 36.62 -4.18
CA GLY A 103 6.83 36.28 -5.00
C GLY A 103 6.48 35.92 -6.43
N ARG A 104 7.48 35.82 -7.30
CA ARG A 104 7.30 35.51 -8.73
C ARG A 104 7.90 34.17 -9.09
N ILE A 105 7.07 33.33 -9.73
CA ILE A 105 7.40 32.04 -10.29
C ILE A 105 7.15 32.08 -11.80
N ILE A 106 8.03 31.46 -12.58
CA ILE A 106 7.91 31.33 -14.02
C ILE A 106 8.24 29.89 -14.44
N ARG A 107 7.79 29.51 -15.60
CA ARG A 107 8.26 28.28 -16.23
C ARG A 107 9.70 28.50 -16.70
N GLY A 108 10.62 27.72 -16.15
CA GLY A 108 12.05 27.79 -16.45
C GLY A 108 12.54 26.58 -17.23
N THR A 109 13.85 26.32 -17.15
CA THR A 109 14.45 25.11 -17.73
C THR A 109 14.21 23.87 -16.86
N GLY A 110 13.89 24.08 -15.59
CA GLY A 110 13.65 23.03 -14.61
C GLY A 110 14.91 22.26 -14.19
N GLU A 111 14.78 21.47 -13.15
CA GLU A 111 15.78 20.50 -12.72
C GLU A 111 15.10 19.13 -12.53
N TYR A 112 15.73 18.07 -13.07
CA TYR A 112 15.21 16.72 -13.02
C TYR A 112 16.31 15.72 -12.63
N GLY A 113 16.00 14.83 -11.68
CA GLY A 113 16.92 13.80 -11.20
C GLY A 113 17.81 14.29 -10.05
N ASN A 114 19.01 13.73 -9.94
CA ASN A 114 19.96 14.04 -8.88
C ASN A 114 20.56 15.44 -9.05
N ALA A 115 20.48 16.25 -8.00
CA ALA A 115 21.13 17.54 -7.89
C ALA A 115 21.83 17.69 -6.53
N ASN A 116 22.93 18.43 -6.47
CA ASN A 116 23.56 18.75 -5.20
C ASN A 116 23.07 20.12 -4.72
N ILE A 117 22.75 20.23 -3.43
CA ILE A 117 22.35 21.49 -2.80
C ILE A 117 23.35 21.93 -1.75
N TYR A 118 23.47 23.24 -1.56
CA TYR A 118 24.40 23.87 -0.65
C TYR A 118 23.66 24.88 0.22
N ALA A 119 23.94 24.89 1.54
CA ALA A 119 23.37 25.87 2.44
C ALA A 119 23.97 27.27 2.16
N GLU A 120 23.11 28.28 2.11
CA GLU A 120 23.50 29.72 2.14
C GLU A 120 23.41 30.31 3.54
N LYS A 121 22.51 29.74 4.37
CA LYS A 121 22.30 30.19 5.76
C LYS A 121 22.02 28.98 6.64
N ASP A 122 22.41 29.11 7.90
CA ASP A 122 22.06 28.13 8.92
C ASP A 122 20.54 28.06 9.09
N SER A 123 20.04 26.82 9.16
CA SER A 123 18.62 26.57 9.30
C SER A 123 18.37 25.33 10.16
N PRO A 124 17.45 25.40 11.12
CA PRO A 124 17.05 24.22 11.88
C PRO A 124 16.51 23.09 10.98
N LEU A 125 15.93 23.42 9.82
CA LEU A 125 15.40 22.45 8.87
C LEU A 125 16.49 21.62 8.19
N LEU A 126 17.54 22.26 7.67
CA LEU A 126 18.59 21.62 6.87
C LEU A 126 19.77 21.14 7.72
N GLY A 127 19.95 21.70 8.91
CA GLY A 127 21.12 21.41 9.75
C GLY A 127 22.44 21.82 9.07
N ASP A 128 23.51 21.06 9.34
CA ASP A 128 24.85 21.31 8.78
C ASP A 128 24.98 20.71 7.37
N LEU A 129 24.42 21.40 6.38
CA LEU A 129 24.38 20.96 4.99
C LEU A 129 25.67 21.31 4.24
N LYS A 130 26.47 20.34 3.82
CA LYS A 130 27.75 20.50 3.11
C LYS A 130 27.75 19.90 1.70
N GLY A 131 26.84 20.31 0.85
CA GLY A 131 26.75 19.78 -0.50
C GLY A 131 26.21 18.34 -0.52
N THR A 132 24.90 18.18 -0.60
CA THR A 132 24.24 16.88 -0.47
C THR A 132 23.32 16.64 -1.65
N GLN A 133 23.29 15.39 -2.12
CA GLN A 133 22.42 14.95 -3.21
C GLN A 133 20.95 14.95 -2.75
N VAL A 134 20.11 15.54 -3.59
CA VAL A 134 18.66 15.54 -3.48
C VAL A 134 18.02 15.19 -4.83
N TRP A 135 16.74 14.83 -4.83
CA TRP A 135 15.98 14.59 -6.03
C TRP A 135 15.15 15.81 -6.41
N MET A 136 15.44 16.37 -7.58
CA MET A 136 14.68 17.47 -8.19
C MET A 136 13.71 16.91 -9.25
N SER A 137 12.52 17.51 -9.33
CA SER A 137 11.52 17.19 -10.35
C SER A 137 10.55 18.37 -10.53
N HIS A 138 11.02 19.45 -11.16
CA HIS A 138 10.24 20.67 -11.38
C HIS A 138 10.62 21.37 -12.67
N ALA A 139 9.62 21.95 -13.33
CA ALA A 139 9.80 22.81 -14.50
C ALA A 139 9.81 24.30 -14.15
N ASP A 140 9.20 24.66 -13.02
CA ASP A 140 9.01 26.04 -12.61
C ASP A 140 10.13 26.52 -11.69
N GLU A 141 10.50 27.80 -11.82
CA GLU A 141 11.58 28.42 -11.07
C GLU A 141 11.09 29.66 -10.33
N ILE A 142 11.56 29.82 -9.09
CA ILE A 142 11.34 31.01 -8.28
C ILE A 142 12.35 32.07 -8.72
N VAL A 143 11.89 33.14 -9.34
CA VAL A 143 12.76 34.24 -9.82
C VAL A 143 12.88 35.42 -8.86
N SER A 144 11.88 35.61 -7.98
CA SER A 144 11.96 36.59 -6.92
C SER A 144 11.20 36.18 -5.68
N LEU A 145 11.78 36.45 -4.52
CA LEU A 145 11.15 36.27 -3.22
C LEU A 145 10.63 37.61 -2.69
N PRO A 146 9.53 37.63 -1.95
CA PRO A 146 9.10 38.77 -1.19
C PRO A 146 10.04 39.02 0.01
N ASP A 147 10.03 40.22 0.56
CA ASP A 147 10.90 40.59 1.69
C ASP A 147 10.70 39.75 2.95
N THR A 148 9.56 39.07 3.08
CA THR A 148 9.22 38.19 4.22
C THR A 148 9.92 36.84 4.16
N LEU A 149 10.39 36.44 2.99
CA LEU A 149 11.08 35.16 2.76
C LEU A 149 12.57 35.35 2.50
N GLU A 150 13.37 34.37 2.82
CA GLU A 150 14.80 34.35 2.51
C GLU A 150 15.26 32.97 2.04
N VAL A 151 16.27 32.97 1.16
CA VAL A 151 16.91 31.74 0.68
C VAL A 151 17.77 31.16 1.79
N ILE A 152 17.67 29.83 2.00
CA ILE A 152 18.52 29.10 2.95
C ILE A 152 19.38 28.03 2.26
N ALA A 153 19.05 27.62 1.00
CA ALA A 153 19.89 26.74 0.19
C ALA A 153 19.65 26.94 -1.31
N ARG A 154 20.71 26.67 -2.11
CA ARG A 154 20.64 26.62 -3.58
C ARG A 154 21.20 25.32 -4.12
N SER A 155 20.76 24.96 -5.33
CA SER A 155 21.35 23.85 -6.10
C SER A 155 22.69 24.27 -6.72
N SER A 156 23.45 23.27 -7.21
CA SER A 156 24.68 23.51 -7.97
C SER A 156 24.46 24.36 -9.24
N ASN A 157 23.24 24.43 -9.73
CA ASN A 157 22.83 25.26 -10.88
C ASN A 157 22.30 26.63 -10.46
N ASN A 158 22.51 27.03 -9.19
CA ASN A 158 22.06 28.29 -8.61
C ASN A 158 20.52 28.45 -8.50
N VAL A 159 19.75 27.36 -8.62
CA VAL A 159 18.31 27.38 -8.40
C VAL A 159 18.01 27.45 -6.90
N ILE A 160 16.98 28.19 -6.50
CA ILE A 160 16.53 28.25 -5.11
C ILE A 160 16.03 26.87 -4.67
N ALA A 161 16.78 26.21 -3.79
CA ALA A 161 16.49 24.85 -3.33
C ALA A 161 15.70 24.82 -2.03
N ALA A 162 15.87 25.85 -1.17
CA ALA A 162 15.09 25.98 0.06
C ALA A 162 14.97 27.43 0.51
N VAL A 163 13.81 27.72 1.13
CA VAL A 163 13.50 29.03 1.72
C VAL A 163 12.96 28.88 3.14
N ARG A 164 12.99 29.98 3.90
CA ARG A 164 12.25 30.12 5.15
C ARG A 164 11.60 31.50 5.25
N HIS A 165 10.52 31.61 6.00
CA HIS A 165 9.98 32.88 6.45
C HIS A 165 10.83 33.45 7.57
N LYS A 166 11.05 34.78 7.58
CA LYS A 166 11.93 35.42 8.54
C LYS A 166 11.39 35.41 9.99
N GLU A 167 10.08 35.43 10.15
CA GLU A 167 9.41 35.55 11.45
C GLU A 167 8.51 34.34 11.80
N LYS A 168 7.86 33.72 10.81
CA LYS A 168 6.95 32.60 11.03
C LYS A 168 7.69 31.27 10.86
N PRO A 169 7.23 30.16 11.48
CA PRO A 169 7.82 28.84 11.31
C PRO A 169 7.40 28.19 9.96
N ILE A 170 7.57 28.94 8.86
CA ILE A 170 7.22 28.51 7.50
C ILE A 170 8.50 28.26 6.71
N TYR A 171 8.60 27.08 6.15
CA TYR A 171 9.72 26.59 5.36
C TYR A 171 9.25 26.02 4.02
N GLY A 172 10.13 25.99 3.04
CA GLY A 172 9.87 25.32 1.80
C GLY A 172 11.14 24.76 1.17
N VAL A 173 11.01 23.60 0.51
CA VAL A 173 12.07 22.94 -0.25
C VAL A 173 11.59 22.65 -1.67
N GLN A 174 12.45 22.88 -2.67
CA GLN A 174 12.11 22.64 -4.08
C GLN A 174 12.29 21.18 -4.46
N PHE A 175 13.18 20.47 -3.79
CA PHE A 175 13.42 19.04 -3.96
C PHE A 175 12.38 18.19 -3.22
N HIS A 176 12.39 16.90 -3.51
CA HIS A 176 11.50 15.90 -2.90
C HIS A 176 12.22 15.15 -1.76
N PRO A 177 12.06 15.56 -0.49
CA PRO A 177 12.69 14.89 0.64
C PRO A 177 12.09 13.51 0.92
N GLU A 178 10.86 13.24 0.44
CA GLU A 178 10.13 11.99 0.66
C GLU A 178 10.72 10.80 -0.11
N VAL A 179 11.44 11.03 -1.21
CA VAL A 179 12.00 9.94 -2.04
C VAL A 179 13.40 9.52 -1.57
N VAL A 180 13.73 8.25 -1.76
CA VAL A 180 15.00 7.64 -1.31
C VAL A 180 16.25 8.27 -1.93
N HIS A 181 16.12 8.91 -3.09
CA HIS A 181 17.22 9.58 -3.79
C HIS A 181 17.64 10.90 -3.14
N SER A 182 16.84 11.46 -2.23
CA SER A 182 17.19 12.61 -1.40
C SER A 182 17.86 12.15 -0.13
N LEU A 183 19.19 12.16 -0.10
CA LEU A 183 19.98 11.58 1.00
C LEU A 183 19.71 12.24 2.37
N ILE A 184 19.31 13.52 2.39
CA ILE A 184 18.94 14.24 3.62
C ILE A 184 17.44 14.21 3.91
N GLY A 185 16.64 13.48 3.12
CA GLY A 185 15.19 13.53 3.21
C GLY A 185 14.67 13.24 4.61
N ASN A 186 15.14 12.16 5.22
CA ASN A 186 14.77 11.79 6.59
C ASN A 186 15.19 12.85 7.63
N ASP A 187 16.33 13.53 7.42
CA ASP A 187 16.79 14.60 8.32
C ASP A 187 15.90 15.83 8.20
N VAL A 188 15.44 16.16 7.00
CA VAL A 188 14.49 17.27 6.77
C VAL A 188 13.17 17.00 7.51
N PHE A 189 12.58 15.82 7.36
CA PHE A 189 11.37 15.46 8.12
C PHE A 189 11.60 15.46 9.62
N ARG A 190 12.67 14.82 10.10
CA ARG A 190 13.01 14.79 11.52
C ARG A 190 13.20 16.19 12.10
N ASN A 191 13.92 17.06 11.40
CA ASN A 191 14.17 18.42 11.84
C ASN A 191 12.89 19.26 11.82
N PHE A 192 12.06 19.14 10.77
CA PHE A 192 10.77 19.83 10.72
C PHE A 192 9.88 19.40 11.88
N LEU A 193 9.70 18.10 12.09
CA LEU A 193 8.81 17.57 13.11
C LEU A 193 9.27 17.91 14.54
N PHE A 194 10.56 17.75 14.85
CA PHE A 194 11.03 17.83 16.23
C PHE A 194 11.70 19.15 16.60
N LYS A 195 12.35 19.85 15.65
CA LYS A 195 13.00 21.13 15.94
C LYS A 195 12.14 22.34 15.61
N VAL A 196 11.26 22.22 14.60
CA VAL A 196 10.39 23.31 14.16
C VAL A 196 9.00 23.18 14.75
N ALA A 197 8.37 22.00 14.65
CA ALA A 197 7.00 21.76 15.05
C ALA A 197 6.83 21.21 16.49
N ASN A 198 7.93 20.83 17.15
CA ASN A 198 7.90 20.25 18.50
C ASN A 198 6.86 19.14 18.65
N CYS A 199 6.78 18.24 17.66
CA CYS A 199 5.91 17.07 17.70
C CYS A 199 6.43 16.08 18.75
N GLU A 200 5.50 15.33 19.35
CA GLU A 200 5.81 14.19 20.21
C GLU A 200 5.85 12.89 19.38
N LYS A 201 6.58 11.87 19.88
CA LYS A 201 6.60 10.54 19.28
C LYS A 201 5.52 9.67 19.91
N ASP A 202 4.30 9.87 19.48
CA ASP A 202 3.10 9.25 20.05
C ASP A 202 2.43 8.22 19.11
N TRP A 203 2.85 8.19 17.84
CA TRP A 203 2.38 7.21 16.88
C TRP A 203 3.21 5.92 16.94
N ILE A 204 2.95 5.10 17.97
CA ILE A 204 3.64 3.82 18.20
C ILE A 204 2.62 2.67 18.31
N SER A 205 3.02 1.47 17.91
CA SER A 205 2.14 0.29 17.83
C SER A 205 1.37 0.03 19.11
N LYS A 206 1.98 0.22 20.27
CA LYS A 206 1.32 -0.01 21.56
C LYS A 206 0.09 0.88 21.75
N TYR A 207 0.20 2.19 21.52
CA TYR A 207 -0.92 3.13 21.66
C TYR A 207 -1.99 2.90 20.58
N ILE A 208 -1.56 2.60 19.35
CA ILE A 208 -2.47 2.27 18.26
C ILE A 208 -3.32 1.04 18.62
N ILE A 209 -2.72 0.00 19.21
CA ILE A 209 -3.43 -1.21 19.68
C ILE A 209 -4.41 -0.87 20.80
N GLU A 210 -3.98 -0.09 21.81
CA GLU A 210 -4.82 0.29 22.95
C GLU A 210 -6.04 1.09 22.46
N ASP A 211 -5.87 2.05 21.59
CA ASP A 211 -6.94 2.87 21.02
C ASP A 211 -7.87 2.03 20.12
N ALA A 212 -7.32 1.15 19.29
CA ALA A 212 -8.13 0.24 18.46
C ALA A 212 -9.00 -0.69 19.31
N ILE A 213 -8.45 -1.28 20.38
CA ILE A 213 -9.19 -2.13 21.32
C ILE A 213 -10.32 -1.35 22.00
N LYS A 214 -10.05 -0.12 22.46
CA LYS A 214 -11.05 0.73 23.07
C LYS A 214 -12.18 1.06 22.10
N SER A 215 -11.85 1.49 20.90
CA SER A 215 -12.80 1.82 19.85
C SER A 215 -13.68 0.63 19.44
N ILE A 216 -13.08 -0.56 19.29
CA ILE A 216 -13.82 -1.79 19.00
C ILE A 216 -14.84 -2.08 20.10
N LYS A 217 -14.45 -2.02 21.38
CA LYS A 217 -15.36 -2.27 22.51
C LYS A 217 -16.53 -1.31 22.55
N GLU A 218 -16.27 -0.02 22.35
CA GLU A 218 -17.29 1.03 22.36
C GLU A 218 -18.32 0.85 21.24
N GLN A 219 -17.89 0.36 20.08
CA GLN A 219 -18.77 0.17 18.94
C GLN A 219 -19.57 -1.11 18.99
N VAL A 220 -18.92 -2.20 19.35
CA VAL A 220 -19.51 -3.54 19.31
C VAL A 220 -20.48 -3.73 20.45
N GLY A 221 -20.16 -3.24 21.65
CA GLY A 221 -20.94 -3.52 22.85
C GLY A 221 -21.08 -5.03 23.07
N ASP A 222 -22.33 -5.51 23.15
CA ASP A 222 -22.65 -6.93 23.38
C ASP A 222 -22.93 -7.71 22.08
N ASP A 223 -22.79 -7.08 20.90
CA ASP A 223 -23.07 -7.71 19.61
C ASP A 223 -21.91 -8.63 19.12
N GLU A 224 -22.17 -9.46 18.11
CA GLU A 224 -21.18 -10.30 17.46
C GLU A 224 -20.54 -9.61 16.23
N VAL A 225 -19.26 -9.89 16.01
CA VAL A 225 -18.49 -9.44 14.85
C VAL A 225 -18.00 -10.65 14.06
N VAL A 226 -18.24 -10.66 12.76
CA VAL A 226 -17.64 -11.64 11.85
C VAL A 226 -16.48 -11.02 11.08
N THR A 227 -15.40 -11.78 10.93
CA THR A 227 -14.19 -11.37 10.21
C THR A 227 -13.88 -12.39 9.12
N ALA A 228 -13.81 -11.92 7.86
CA ALA A 228 -13.34 -12.76 6.76
C ALA A 228 -11.81 -12.89 6.80
N ILE A 229 -11.31 -14.07 7.08
CA ILE A 229 -9.88 -14.37 7.10
C ILE A 229 -9.45 -14.86 5.73
N SER A 230 -8.59 -14.09 5.06
CA SER A 230 -7.98 -14.44 3.78
C SER A 230 -6.62 -15.16 3.92
N GLY A 231 -6.09 -15.21 5.14
CA GLY A 231 -4.74 -15.66 5.44
C GLY A 231 -3.67 -14.58 5.16
N GLY A 232 -4.05 -13.39 4.70
CA GLY A 232 -3.16 -12.23 4.62
C GLY A 232 -2.89 -11.61 5.99
N VAL A 233 -1.80 -10.84 6.10
CA VAL A 233 -1.41 -10.19 7.36
C VAL A 233 -2.51 -9.26 7.89
N ASP A 234 -3.19 -8.52 7.01
CA ASP A 234 -4.21 -7.53 7.41
C ASP A 234 -5.39 -8.19 8.12
N SER A 235 -5.98 -9.23 7.50
CA SER A 235 -7.08 -9.98 8.10
C SER A 235 -6.67 -10.69 9.40
N ALA A 236 -5.42 -11.17 9.49
CA ALA A 236 -4.90 -11.80 10.70
C ALA A 236 -4.72 -10.77 11.84
N VAL A 237 -4.21 -9.57 11.53
CA VAL A 237 -4.09 -8.46 12.50
C VAL A 237 -5.47 -8.01 12.98
N VAL A 238 -6.42 -7.81 12.07
CA VAL A 238 -7.81 -7.44 12.42
C VAL A 238 -8.46 -8.50 13.31
N GLY A 239 -8.39 -9.78 12.93
CA GLY A 239 -8.93 -10.87 13.75
C GLY A 239 -8.31 -10.93 15.15
N THR A 240 -6.98 -10.71 15.24
CA THR A 240 -6.27 -10.69 16.53
C THR A 240 -6.66 -9.48 17.40
N LEU A 241 -6.81 -8.28 16.81
CA LEU A 241 -7.28 -7.09 17.51
C LEU A 241 -8.69 -7.30 18.07
N LEU A 242 -9.61 -7.82 17.25
CA LEU A 242 -10.97 -8.12 17.67
C LEU A 242 -11.00 -9.16 18.79
N HIS A 243 -10.28 -10.26 18.65
CA HIS A 243 -10.21 -11.27 19.71
C HIS A 243 -9.68 -10.70 21.02
N LYS A 244 -8.64 -9.85 20.98
CA LYS A 244 -8.13 -9.16 22.18
C LYS A 244 -9.14 -8.15 22.77
N ALA A 245 -9.94 -7.52 21.92
CA ALA A 245 -10.92 -6.52 22.36
C ALA A 245 -12.19 -7.15 22.95
N ILE A 246 -12.80 -8.12 22.27
CA ILE A 246 -14.14 -8.62 22.53
C ILE A 246 -14.23 -10.15 22.70
N GLY A 247 -13.08 -10.86 22.71
CA GLY A 247 -13.03 -12.30 22.97
C GLY A 247 -13.93 -13.12 22.06
N ASP A 248 -14.81 -13.92 22.62
CA ASP A 248 -15.68 -14.88 21.91
C ASP A 248 -16.77 -14.21 21.05
N GLN A 249 -17.04 -12.90 21.20
CA GLN A 249 -17.91 -12.16 20.28
C GLN A 249 -17.29 -12.01 18.88
N SER A 250 -15.97 -12.23 18.73
CA SER A 250 -15.25 -12.19 17.47
C SER A 250 -15.22 -13.57 16.82
N LYS A 251 -15.93 -13.75 15.70
CA LYS A 251 -15.96 -14.97 14.90
C LYS A 251 -15.11 -14.78 13.65
N CYS A 252 -14.06 -15.57 13.51
CA CYS A 252 -13.22 -15.57 12.32
C CYS A 252 -13.69 -16.66 11.35
N ILE A 253 -13.96 -16.29 10.09
CA ILE A 253 -14.46 -17.19 9.05
C ILE A 253 -13.43 -17.31 7.93
N PHE A 254 -12.96 -18.52 7.65
CA PHE A 254 -12.06 -18.83 6.57
C PHE A 254 -12.80 -19.57 5.45
N ILE A 255 -12.87 -18.96 4.26
CA ILE A 255 -13.51 -19.56 3.08
C ILE A 255 -12.45 -20.32 2.27
N GLU A 256 -12.52 -21.65 2.30
CA GLU A 256 -11.73 -22.52 1.45
C GLU A 256 -12.33 -22.56 0.03
N ASN A 257 -11.86 -21.66 -0.82
CA ASN A 257 -12.41 -21.44 -2.16
C ASN A 257 -11.86 -22.40 -3.24
N GLY A 258 -10.92 -23.27 -2.87
CA GLY A 258 -10.30 -24.20 -3.81
C GLY A 258 -9.32 -23.56 -4.80
N LEU A 259 -8.95 -22.28 -4.61
CA LEU A 259 -8.02 -21.53 -5.48
C LEU A 259 -6.69 -21.20 -4.77
N LEU A 260 -6.48 -21.75 -3.58
CA LEU A 260 -5.27 -21.59 -2.79
C LEU A 260 -4.11 -22.46 -3.28
N ARG A 261 -2.90 -22.10 -2.87
CA ARG A 261 -1.69 -22.93 -3.03
C ARG A 261 -1.81 -24.28 -2.31
N LYS A 262 -0.91 -25.19 -2.60
CA LYS A 262 -0.86 -26.50 -1.94
C LYS A 262 -0.65 -26.34 -0.44
N ASN A 263 -1.52 -26.95 0.37
CA ASN A 263 -1.51 -26.96 1.84
C ASN A 263 -1.58 -25.55 2.47
N GLU A 264 -1.97 -24.54 1.72
CA GLU A 264 -1.99 -23.16 2.22
C GLU A 264 -3.09 -22.94 3.27
N GLY A 265 -4.29 -23.48 3.04
CA GLY A 265 -5.39 -23.41 4.00
C GLY A 265 -5.00 -24.00 5.37
N ASP A 266 -4.36 -25.16 5.38
CA ASP A 266 -3.92 -25.82 6.62
C ASP A 266 -2.87 -24.97 7.36
N LYS A 267 -1.88 -24.42 6.63
CA LYS A 267 -0.87 -23.53 7.21
C LYS A 267 -1.47 -22.27 7.84
N ILE A 268 -2.50 -21.69 7.19
CA ILE A 268 -3.23 -20.53 7.71
C ILE A 268 -3.95 -20.90 9.01
N MET A 269 -4.70 -21.99 9.00
CA MET A 269 -5.45 -22.48 10.18
C MET A 269 -4.51 -22.75 11.35
N ASP A 270 -3.41 -23.45 11.12
CA ASP A 270 -2.41 -23.76 12.16
C ASP A 270 -1.79 -22.49 12.75
N ALA A 271 -1.48 -21.49 11.92
CA ALA A 271 -0.90 -20.23 12.37
C ALA A 271 -1.88 -19.43 13.25
N LEU A 272 -3.15 -19.35 12.83
CA LEU A 272 -4.19 -18.60 13.54
C LEU A 272 -4.62 -19.29 14.84
N ASN A 273 -4.73 -20.61 14.84
CA ASN A 273 -5.03 -21.39 16.04
C ASN A 273 -3.96 -21.22 17.13
N LYS A 274 -2.67 -21.13 16.75
CA LYS A 274 -1.57 -20.82 17.70
C LYS A 274 -1.68 -19.45 18.34
N LEU A 275 -2.39 -18.52 17.73
CA LEU A 275 -2.70 -17.19 18.28
C LEU A 275 -3.93 -17.21 19.21
N GLY A 276 -4.58 -18.35 19.39
CA GLY A 276 -5.81 -18.49 20.16
C GLY A 276 -7.06 -18.02 19.43
N LEU A 277 -6.98 -17.73 18.12
CA LEU A 277 -8.13 -17.31 17.33
C LEU A 277 -9.02 -18.53 17.04
N HIS A 278 -10.31 -18.40 17.33
CA HIS A 278 -11.31 -19.39 16.93
C HIS A 278 -11.70 -19.13 15.47
N VAL A 279 -11.17 -19.94 14.53
CA VAL A 279 -11.41 -19.79 13.09
C VAL A 279 -12.28 -20.92 12.58
N GLU A 280 -13.45 -20.60 12.06
CA GLU A 280 -14.33 -21.55 11.39
C GLU A 280 -13.91 -21.69 9.91
N ARG A 281 -13.59 -22.91 9.47
CA ARG A 281 -13.22 -23.20 8.08
C ARG A 281 -14.42 -23.77 7.33
N HIS A 282 -14.83 -23.11 6.26
CA HIS A 282 -15.94 -23.51 5.40
C HIS A 282 -15.47 -23.84 3.98
N HIS A 283 -15.84 -25.02 3.48
CA HIS A 283 -15.41 -25.55 2.19
C HIS A 283 -16.40 -25.22 1.08
N PHE A 284 -16.04 -24.30 0.18
CA PHE A 284 -16.86 -23.85 -0.93
C PHE A 284 -16.19 -24.04 -2.31
N ALA A 285 -15.13 -24.85 -2.41
CA ALA A 285 -14.37 -25.03 -3.66
C ALA A 285 -15.26 -25.32 -4.88
N HIS A 286 -16.29 -26.17 -4.72
CA HIS A 286 -17.20 -26.51 -5.81
C HIS A 286 -18.02 -25.32 -6.34
N ASN A 287 -18.37 -24.37 -5.47
CA ASN A 287 -19.08 -23.16 -5.87
C ASN A 287 -18.21 -22.30 -6.81
N PHE A 288 -16.96 -22.09 -6.44
CA PHE A 288 -16.02 -21.30 -7.24
C PHE A 288 -15.68 -21.99 -8.56
N TRP A 289 -15.39 -23.29 -8.54
CA TRP A 289 -15.10 -24.04 -9.77
C TRP A 289 -16.30 -24.07 -10.73
N GLY A 290 -17.51 -24.25 -10.18
CA GLY A 290 -18.74 -24.22 -10.97
C GLY A 290 -18.97 -22.86 -11.63
N ALA A 291 -18.77 -21.76 -10.89
CA ALA A 291 -18.96 -20.42 -11.39
C ALA A 291 -17.88 -19.99 -12.42
N LEU A 292 -16.66 -20.55 -12.34
CA LEU A 292 -15.56 -20.26 -13.26
C LEU A 292 -15.56 -21.13 -14.53
N ARG A 293 -16.47 -22.10 -14.66
CA ARG A 293 -16.51 -23.00 -15.79
C ARG A 293 -16.72 -22.24 -17.11
N GLY A 294 -15.85 -22.45 -18.09
CA GLY A 294 -15.89 -21.79 -19.41
C GLY A 294 -15.43 -20.34 -19.40
N ILE A 295 -15.02 -19.78 -18.26
CA ILE A 295 -14.58 -18.39 -18.16
C ILE A 295 -13.07 -18.30 -18.46
N THR A 296 -12.72 -17.43 -19.42
CA THR A 296 -11.34 -17.23 -19.88
C THR A 296 -10.85 -15.79 -19.68
N ASP A 297 -11.75 -14.81 -19.61
CA ASP A 297 -11.41 -13.40 -19.43
C ASP A 297 -10.99 -13.13 -17.99
N PRO A 298 -9.81 -12.50 -17.74
CA PRO A 298 -9.27 -12.25 -16.41
C PRO A 298 -10.17 -11.38 -15.53
N GLU A 299 -10.76 -10.32 -16.10
CA GLU A 299 -11.61 -9.42 -15.33
C GLU A 299 -12.95 -10.07 -14.96
N VAL A 300 -13.48 -10.92 -15.84
CA VAL A 300 -14.68 -11.71 -15.53
C VAL A 300 -14.37 -12.72 -14.44
N LYS A 301 -13.19 -13.41 -14.47
CA LYS A 301 -12.75 -14.28 -13.38
C LYS A 301 -12.73 -13.57 -12.04
N ARG A 302 -12.10 -12.39 -11.97
CA ARG A 302 -11.99 -11.58 -10.75
C ARG A 302 -13.38 -11.22 -10.19
N LYS A 303 -14.27 -10.73 -11.02
CA LYS A 303 -15.64 -10.36 -10.65
C LYS A 303 -16.46 -11.54 -10.14
N ILE A 304 -16.34 -12.71 -10.80
CA ILE A 304 -17.02 -13.94 -10.38
C ILE A 304 -16.51 -14.40 -9.02
N ILE A 305 -15.19 -14.44 -8.82
CA ILE A 305 -14.58 -14.89 -7.59
C ILE A 305 -14.98 -13.97 -6.43
N GLY A 306 -14.92 -12.65 -6.63
CA GLY A 306 -15.36 -11.68 -5.63
C GLY A 306 -16.83 -11.86 -5.24
N ARG A 307 -17.72 -11.99 -6.22
CA ARG A 307 -19.16 -12.23 -5.99
C ARG A 307 -19.43 -13.54 -5.25
N GLU A 308 -18.79 -14.63 -5.67
CA GLU A 308 -18.98 -15.94 -5.01
C GLU A 308 -18.41 -15.95 -3.59
N PHE A 309 -17.31 -15.21 -3.35
CA PHE A 309 -16.76 -15.06 -2.00
C PHE A 309 -17.77 -14.41 -1.06
N ILE A 310 -18.36 -13.29 -1.46
CA ILE A 310 -19.40 -12.59 -0.69
C ILE A 310 -20.60 -13.52 -0.45
N ARG A 311 -21.09 -14.17 -1.51
CA ARG A 311 -22.25 -15.08 -1.42
C ARG A 311 -22.00 -16.26 -0.48
N CYS A 312 -20.79 -16.82 -0.48
CA CYS A 312 -20.44 -17.90 0.43
C CYS A 312 -20.27 -17.38 1.86
N PHE A 313 -19.71 -16.18 2.03
CA PHE A 313 -19.55 -15.56 3.33
C PHE A 313 -20.89 -15.24 3.99
N GLU A 314 -21.83 -14.64 3.26
CA GLU A 314 -23.18 -14.34 3.75
C GLU A 314 -23.92 -15.59 4.26
N LYS A 315 -23.70 -16.76 3.64
CA LYS A 315 -24.33 -18.02 4.09
C LYS A 315 -23.85 -18.50 5.45
N VAL A 316 -22.64 -18.11 5.86
CA VAL A 316 -21.99 -18.63 7.08
C VAL A 316 -21.82 -17.56 8.15
N ALA A 317 -22.01 -16.28 7.80
CA ALA A 317 -21.89 -15.17 8.73
C ALA A 317 -23.02 -15.12 9.78
N GLY A 318 -24.14 -15.84 9.56
CA GLY A 318 -25.27 -15.85 10.50
C GLY A 318 -25.96 -14.50 10.65
N ASP A 319 -26.42 -14.20 11.86
CA ASP A 319 -27.13 -12.98 12.21
C ASP A 319 -26.20 -11.90 12.80
N ALA A 320 -24.89 -12.00 12.57
CA ALA A 320 -23.92 -11.02 13.06
C ALA A 320 -24.25 -9.63 12.52
N LYS A 321 -24.18 -8.63 13.40
CA LYS A 321 -24.47 -7.24 13.06
C LYS A 321 -23.29 -6.54 12.39
N PHE A 322 -22.07 -6.94 12.74
CA PHE A 322 -20.84 -6.30 12.28
C PHE A 322 -19.99 -7.22 11.40
N LEU A 323 -19.41 -6.62 10.34
CA LEU A 323 -18.39 -7.23 9.50
C LEU A 323 -17.07 -6.48 9.66
N ALA A 324 -16.01 -7.17 10.07
CA ALA A 324 -14.70 -6.57 10.15
C ALA A 324 -13.90 -6.75 8.86
N GLN A 325 -13.22 -5.70 8.44
CA GLN A 325 -12.39 -5.65 7.23
C GLN A 325 -11.00 -5.08 7.50
N GLY A 326 -10.03 -5.57 6.77
CA GLY A 326 -8.63 -5.10 6.79
C GLY A 326 -8.37 -4.00 5.76
N THR A 327 -9.28 -3.04 5.60
CA THR A 327 -9.07 -1.85 4.76
C THR A 327 -7.88 -1.05 5.27
N LEU A 328 -7.00 -0.59 4.39
CA LEU A 328 -5.82 0.18 4.71
C LEU A 328 -5.95 1.64 4.29
N TYR A 329 -5.10 2.51 4.82
CA TYR A 329 -5.13 3.94 4.52
C TYR A 329 -4.96 4.28 3.03
N PRO A 330 -4.06 3.63 2.27
CA PRO A 330 -4.00 3.80 0.82
C PRO A 330 -5.31 3.47 0.09
N ASP A 331 -6.04 2.43 0.54
CA ASP A 331 -7.32 2.06 -0.07
C ASP A 331 -8.38 3.16 0.13
N VAL A 332 -8.35 3.82 1.29
CA VAL A 332 -9.25 4.94 1.62
C VAL A 332 -8.97 6.16 0.75
N ILE A 333 -7.70 6.54 0.61
CA ILE A 333 -7.28 7.70 -0.18
C ILE A 333 -7.65 7.50 -1.66
N GLU A 334 -7.36 6.32 -2.21
CA GLU A 334 -7.65 5.99 -3.60
C GLU A 334 -9.16 5.95 -3.91
N SER A 335 -9.99 5.57 -2.94
CA SER A 335 -11.46 5.53 -3.12
C SER A 335 -12.13 6.91 -3.01
N GLY A 336 -11.47 7.88 -2.37
CA GLY A 336 -12.00 9.24 -2.16
C GLY A 336 -11.71 10.24 -3.28
N THR A 337 -10.85 9.91 -4.25
CA THR A 337 -10.51 10.80 -5.36
C THR A 337 -11.35 10.48 -6.60
N SER A 338 -12.02 11.48 -7.16
CA SER A 338 -12.90 11.36 -8.35
C SER A 338 -12.21 10.81 -9.61
N THR A 339 -10.87 10.81 -9.65
CA THR A 339 -10.03 10.27 -10.72
C THR A 339 -9.61 8.81 -10.50
N ALA A 340 -9.67 8.28 -9.28
CA ALA A 340 -9.25 6.93 -8.93
C ALA A 340 -10.36 5.87 -9.07
N ALA A 341 -11.61 6.28 -9.25
CA ALA A 341 -12.77 5.39 -9.35
C ALA A 341 -12.70 4.36 -10.51
N THR A 342 -11.74 4.50 -11.42
CA THR A 342 -11.62 3.63 -12.60
C THR A 342 -10.51 2.58 -12.49
N ILE A 343 -9.58 2.67 -11.54
CA ILE A 343 -8.35 1.84 -11.55
C ILE A 343 -8.38 0.66 -10.56
N LYS A 344 -9.13 0.71 -9.47
CA LYS A 344 -9.17 -0.39 -8.49
C LYS A 344 -10.60 -0.79 -8.08
N SER A 345 -11.25 -1.57 -8.93
CA SER A 345 -12.44 -2.35 -8.55
C SER A 345 -12.11 -3.58 -7.65
N HIS A 346 -10.87 -3.71 -7.18
CA HIS A 346 -10.34 -4.96 -6.64
C HIS A 346 -10.03 -4.95 -5.13
N HIS A 347 -10.07 -3.79 -4.49
CA HIS A 347 -9.92 -3.68 -3.04
C HIS A 347 -11.27 -3.36 -2.40
N ASN A 348 -11.57 -4.04 -1.32
CA ASN A 348 -12.86 -4.22 -0.61
C ASN A 348 -13.80 -3.01 -0.42
N VAL A 349 -13.40 -1.79 -0.70
CA VAL A 349 -14.21 -0.57 -0.48
C VAL A 349 -15.30 -0.37 -1.55
N GLY A 350 -15.10 -0.90 -2.77
CA GLY A 350 -16.07 -0.75 -3.88
C GLY A 350 -16.79 -2.03 -4.30
N GLY A 351 -16.47 -3.18 -3.70
CA GLY A 351 -16.95 -4.49 -4.13
C GLY A 351 -18.08 -5.10 -3.30
N LEU A 352 -18.48 -4.47 -2.20
CA LEU A 352 -19.56 -4.97 -1.35
C LEU A 352 -20.93 -4.65 -1.99
N PRO A 353 -21.89 -5.60 -1.98
CA PRO A 353 -23.23 -5.34 -2.45
C PRO A 353 -23.90 -4.22 -1.65
N THR A 354 -24.66 -3.37 -2.32
CA THR A 354 -25.38 -2.23 -1.71
C THR A 354 -26.51 -2.64 -0.73
N ASN A 355 -26.79 -3.92 -0.62
CA ASN A 355 -27.82 -4.52 0.24
C ASN A 355 -27.25 -5.39 1.38
N MET A 356 -25.97 -5.31 1.69
CA MET A 356 -25.44 -5.97 2.90
C MET A 356 -26.05 -5.35 4.17
N GLN A 357 -26.41 -6.24 5.11
CA GLN A 357 -27.03 -5.83 6.39
C GLN A 357 -25.99 -5.57 7.50
N PHE A 358 -24.69 -5.71 7.19
CA PHE A 358 -23.63 -5.53 8.18
C PHE A 358 -23.19 -4.07 8.32
N THR A 359 -22.90 -3.67 9.55
CA THR A 359 -22.12 -2.47 9.84
C THR A 359 -20.63 -2.81 9.77
N LEU A 360 -19.84 -1.99 9.07
CA LEU A 360 -18.41 -2.25 8.89
C LEU A 360 -17.61 -1.84 10.14
N ILE A 361 -16.62 -2.67 10.48
CA ILE A 361 -15.57 -2.39 11.47
C ILE A 361 -14.22 -2.47 10.76
N GLU A 362 -13.47 -1.37 10.72
CA GLU A 362 -12.20 -1.26 9.97
C GLU A 362 -11.05 -0.80 10.89
N PRO A 363 -10.56 -1.63 11.80
CA PRO A 363 -9.64 -1.21 12.87
C PRO A 363 -8.28 -0.70 12.37
N VAL A 364 -7.90 -1.03 11.14
CA VAL A 364 -6.61 -0.68 10.52
C VAL A 364 -6.75 0.31 9.37
N ARG A 365 -7.94 0.92 9.21
CA ARG A 365 -8.30 1.83 8.11
C ARG A 365 -7.32 3.01 7.94
N ASN A 366 -6.77 3.49 9.04
CA ASN A 366 -5.85 4.62 9.06
C ASN A 366 -4.38 4.21 9.04
N LEU A 367 -4.06 2.93 8.75
CA LEU A 367 -2.70 2.42 8.79
C LEU A 367 -2.16 2.10 7.40
N PHE A 368 -0.85 2.33 7.21
CA PHE A 368 -0.11 1.81 6.07
C PHE A 368 0.23 0.32 6.28
N LYS A 369 0.57 -0.38 5.21
CA LYS A 369 0.86 -1.82 5.24
C LYS A 369 2.02 -2.21 6.16
N ASP A 370 3.05 -1.39 6.22
CA ASP A 370 4.20 -1.58 7.11
C ASP A 370 3.84 -1.36 8.57
N GLU A 371 2.96 -0.39 8.88
CA GLU A 371 2.43 -0.18 10.22
C GLU A 371 1.60 -1.38 10.69
N VAL A 372 0.75 -1.95 9.80
CA VAL A 372 -0.01 -3.17 10.10
C VAL A 372 0.92 -4.35 10.41
N ARG A 373 2.06 -4.48 9.71
CA ARG A 373 3.06 -5.51 10.03
C ARG A 373 3.70 -5.29 11.40
N LEU A 374 4.01 -4.04 11.75
CA LEU A 374 4.53 -3.69 13.07
C LEU A 374 3.52 -4.00 14.18
N LEU A 375 2.23 -3.64 13.96
CA LEU A 375 1.15 -4.01 14.86
C LEU A 375 1.06 -5.54 15.01
N GLY A 376 1.10 -6.26 13.91
CA GLY A 376 1.06 -7.73 13.93
C GLY A 376 2.18 -8.32 14.75
N LYS A 377 3.39 -7.78 14.64
CA LYS A 377 4.54 -8.19 15.45
C LYS A 377 4.30 -7.95 16.94
N GLU A 378 3.81 -6.78 17.32
CA GLU A 378 3.47 -6.41 18.70
C GLU A 378 2.32 -7.27 19.26
N LEU A 379 1.36 -7.64 18.40
CA LEU A 379 0.27 -8.55 18.73
C LEU A 379 0.70 -10.01 18.90
N GLY A 380 1.95 -10.35 18.51
CA GLY A 380 2.51 -11.70 18.61
C GLY A 380 2.25 -12.60 17.39
N LEU A 381 1.93 -12.03 16.23
CA LEU A 381 1.79 -12.80 15.01
C LEU A 381 3.15 -13.42 14.60
N PRO A 382 3.18 -14.69 14.18
CA PRO A 382 4.41 -15.33 13.76
C PRO A 382 4.93 -14.76 12.43
N ASP A 383 6.26 -14.81 12.25
CA ASP A 383 6.93 -14.32 11.03
C ASP A 383 6.39 -14.96 9.74
N THR A 384 5.91 -16.21 9.82
CA THR A 384 5.29 -16.91 8.69
C THR A 384 4.00 -16.24 8.18
N VAL A 385 3.32 -15.46 9.03
CA VAL A 385 2.15 -14.64 8.66
C VAL A 385 2.59 -13.24 8.28
N LEU A 386 3.49 -12.62 9.06
CA LEU A 386 3.94 -11.23 8.86
C LEU A 386 4.71 -11.04 7.56
N ASN A 387 5.58 -12.00 7.22
CA ASN A 387 6.47 -11.94 6.05
C ASN A 387 5.93 -12.72 4.85
N ARG A 388 4.65 -13.12 4.90
CA ARG A 388 4.02 -13.81 3.78
C ARG A 388 4.04 -12.92 2.55
N GLN A 389 4.51 -13.49 1.42
CA GLN A 389 4.48 -12.83 0.14
C GLN A 389 3.03 -12.48 -0.26
N PRO A 390 2.81 -11.38 -1.00
CA PRO A 390 1.49 -11.05 -1.52
C PRO A 390 0.89 -12.23 -2.28
N PHE A 391 -0.40 -12.48 -2.07
CA PHE A 391 -1.16 -13.48 -2.80
C PHE A 391 -2.45 -12.83 -3.29
N PRO A 392 -2.78 -12.94 -4.59
CA PRO A 392 -3.92 -12.22 -5.14
C PRO A 392 -5.24 -12.75 -4.59
N GLY A 393 -6.24 -11.88 -4.40
CA GLY A 393 -7.58 -12.28 -3.94
C GLY A 393 -8.21 -13.39 -4.78
N PRO A 394 -8.11 -13.38 -6.13
CA PRO A 394 -8.58 -14.47 -6.98
C PRO A 394 -7.75 -15.77 -6.87
N GLY A 395 -6.68 -15.77 -6.10
CA GLY A 395 -5.84 -16.95 -5.91
C GLY A 395 -5.16 -17.43 -7.20
N LEU A 396 -4.99 -18.73 -7.32
CA LEU A 396 -4.36 -19.35 -8.50
C LEU A 396 -5.17 -19.18 -9.80
N ALA A 397 -6.43 -18.74 -9.74
CA ALA A 397 -7.25 -18.58 -10.96
C ALA A 397 -6.66 -17.57 -11.95
N VAL A 398 -5.98 -16.49 -11.46
CA VAL A 398 -5.31 -15.49 -12.30
C VAL A 398 -3.86 -15.86 -12.65
N ARG A 399 -3.45 -17.08 -12.31
CA ARG A 399 -2.18 -17.69 -12.70
C ARG A 399 -2.36 -18.89 -13.63
N ILE A 400 -3.61 -19.09 -14.13
CA ILE A 400 -3.95 -20.02 -15.19
C ILE A 400 -4.48 -19.22 -16.35
N LEU A 401 -3.73 -19.12 -17.44
CA LEU A 401 -4.17 -18.41 -18.64
C LEU A 401 -5.37 -19.15 -19.26
N GLY A 402 -6.46 -18.40 -19.47
CA GLY A 402 -7.70 -18.96 -19.99
C GLY A 402 -8.54 -19.72 -18.94
N GLU A 403 -9.25 -20.76 -19.32
CA GLU A 403 -10.21 -21.47 -18.44
C GLU A 403 -9.55 -22.14 -17.24
N VAL A 404 -10.15 -21.97 -16.06
CA VAL A 404 -9.73 -22.61 -14.81
C VAL A 404 -10.46 -23.96 -14.68
N THR A 405 -9.71 -25.06 -14.80
CA THR A 405 -10.21 -26.41 -14.56
C THR A 405 -9.54 -27.05 -13.35
N HIS A 406 -10.17 -28.06 -12.76
CA HIS A 406 -9.59 -28.80 -11.64
C HIS A 406 -8.22 -29.40 -12.00
N GLU A 407 -8.09 -29.99 -13.20
CA GLU A 407 -6.82 -30.53 -13.69
C GLU A 407 -5.72 -29.45 -13.77
N ARG A 408 -6.01 -28.31 -14.39
CA ARG A 408 -5.09 -27.18 -14.52
C ARG A 408 -4.68 -26.61 -13.17
N LEU A 409 -5.64 -26.50 -12.24
CA LEU A 409 -5.35 -26.08 -10.86
C LEU A 409 -4.39 -27.05 -10.16
N GLN A 410 -4.56 -28.36 -10.31
CA GLN A 410 -3.66 -29.34 -9.70
C GLN A 410 -2.26 -29.25 -10.31
N ILE A 411 -2.14 -29.16 -11.64
CA ILE A 411 -0.84 -28.96 -12.31
C ILE A 411 -0.14 -27.72 -11.78
N LEU A 412 -0.86 -26.59 -11.72
CA LEU A 412 -0.27 -25.33 -11.23
C LEU A 412 0.12 -25.40 -9.75
N ARG A 413 -0.72 -26.00 -8.88
CA ARG A 413 -0.40 -26.18 -7.46
C ARG A 413 0.87 -26.97 -7.23
N GLU A 414 1.03 -28.09 -7.96
CA GLU A 414 2.24 -28.90 -7.86
C GLU A 414 3.45 -28.14 -8.39
N ALA A 415 3.33 -27.48 -9.54
CA ALA A 415 4.42 -26.70 -10.13
C ALA A 415 4.86 -25.53 -9.23
N ASP A 416 3.91 -24.76 -8.69
CA ASP A 416 4.17 -23.65 -7.78
C ASP A 416 4.82 -24.15 -6.46
N HIS A 417 4.36 -25.28 -5.93
CA HIS A 417 4.93 -25.89 -4.74
C HIS A 417 6.38 -26.35 -4.96
N VAL A 418 6.63 -27.08 -6.04
CA VAL A 418 7.99 -27.55 -6.39
C VAL A 418 8.90 -26.34 -6.65
N PHE A 419 8.42 -25.35 -7.38
CA PHE A 419 9.18 -24.12 -7.68
C PHE A 419 9.61 -23.40 -6.40
N LEU A 420 8.66 -23.06 -5.52
CA LEU A 420 8.95 -22.29 -4.30
C LEU A 420 9.88 -23.03 -3.34
N ASN A 421 9.71 -24.35 -3.19
CA ASN A 421 10.60 -25.17 -2.37
C ASN A 421 12.02 -25.25 -2.94
N THR A 422 12.16 -25.27 -4.26
CA THR A 422 13.47 -25.34 -4.93
C THR A 422 14.17 -23.98 -4.96
N LEU A 423 13.40 -22.90 -5.14
CA LEU A 423 13.91 -21.52 -5.09
C LEU A 423 14.45 -21.20 -3.68
N GLY A 424 13.74 -21.62 -2.63
CA GLY A 424 14.11 -21.32 -1.25
C GLY A 424 13.85 -19.85 -0.85
N GLU A 425 14.42 -19.44 0.29
CA GLU A 425 14.29 -18.09 0.80
C GLU A 425 15.34 -17.16 0.21
N HIS A 426 14.91 -16.04 -0.34
CA HIS A 426 15.75 -14.96 -0.84
C HIS A 426 15.22 -13.62 -0.33
N LYS A 427 16.08 -12.83 0.35
CA LYS A 427 15.68 -11.58 1.03
C LYS A 427 15.19 -10.49 0.07
N ASP A 428 15.68 -10.49 -1.17
CA ASP A 428 15.39 -9.44 -2.16
C ASP A 428 14.20 -9.76 -3.05
N ILE A 429 13.53 -10.90 -2.82
CA ILE A 429 12.36 -11.30 -3.60
C ILE A 429 11.09 -10.77 -2.93
N TRP A 430 10.40 -9.87 -3.65
CA TRP A 430 9.06 -9.40 -3.26
C TRP A 430 7.98 -10.47 -3.44
N GLN A 431 7.98 -11.13 -4.62
CA GLN A 431 7.01 -12.17 -4.94
C GLN A 431 7.60 -13.17 -5.94
N ALA A 432 7.32 -14.47 -5.70
CA ALA A 432 7.66 -15.56 -6.60
C ALA A 432 6.47 -16.51 -6.77
N PHE A 433 6.21 -16.93 -8.00
CA PHE A 433 5.12 -17.86 -8.33
C PHE A 433 5.29 -18.50 -9.70
N ALA A 434 4.55 -19.60 -9.89
CA ALA A 434 4.39 -20.25 -11.18
C ALA A 434 3.10 -19.79 -11.86
N VAL A 435 3.11 -19.77 -13.20
CA VAL A 435 1.94 -19.51 -14.07
C VAL A 435 1.77 -20.68 -15.03
N LEU A 436 0.56 -21.18 -15.15
CA LEU A 436 0.22 -22.23 -16.12
C LEU A 436 -0.22 -21.61 -17.45
N ILE A 437 0.53 -21.91 -18.51
CA ILE A 437 0.17 -21.60 -19.89
C ILE A 437 -0.37 -22.91 -20.51
N PRO A 438 -1.69 -23.08 -20.67
CA PRO A 438 -2.29 -24.33 -21.10
C PRO A 438 -2.18 -24.54 -22.61
N ASN A 439 -1.01 -24.22 -23.17
CA ASN A 439 -0.69 -24.38 -24.58
C ASN A 439 0.21 -25.61 -24.75
N LYS A 440 -0.26 -26.59 -25.53
CA LYS A 440 0.43 -27.86 -25.70
C LYS A 440 1.70 -27.68 -26.54
N THR A 441 2.85 -27.92 -25.95
CA THR A 441 4.17 -27.87 -26.63
C THR A 441 4.72 -29.27 -26.83
N VAL A 442 5.52 -29.40 -27.89
CA VAL A 442 6.21 -30.67 -28.19
C VAL A 442 7.35 -30.89 -27.21
N GLY A 443 7.43 -32.08 -26.65
CA GLY A 443 8.52 -32.57 -25.84
C GLY A 443 8.88 -34.02 -26.22
N VAL A 444 10.01 -34.48 -25.72
CA VAL A 444 10.42 -35.88 -25.80
C VAL A 444 10.72 -36.37 -24.39
N MET A 445 9.99 -37.35 -23.91
CA MET A 445 10.13 -37.92 -22.58
C MET A 445 10.15 -39.46 -22.71
N GLY A 446 11.28 -40.08 -22.30
CA GLY A 446 11.44 -41.54 -22.40
C GLY A 446 11.26 -42.05 -23.84
N ASP A 447 11.96 -41.42 -24.80
CA ASP A 447 11.91 -41.73 -26.25
C ASP A 447 10.53 -41.59 -26.92
N THR A 448 9.56 -41.02 -26.18
CA THR A 448 8.21 -40.77 -26.69
C THR A 448 7.96 -39.29 -26.87
N ARG A 449 7.33 -38.91 -27.99
CA ARG A 449 6.89 -37.53 -28.23
C ARG A 449 5.70 -37.22 -27.32
N THR A 450 5.80 -36.11 -26.56
CA THR A 450 4.75 -35.64 -25.67
C THR A 450 4.21 -34.25 -26.09
N TYR A 451 2.97 -33.96 -25.70
CA TYR A 451 2.32 -32.67 -25.95
C TYR A 451 1.71 -32.18 -24.62
N GLU A 452 2.48 -31.37 -23.91
CA GLU A 452 2.15 -30.96 -22.55
C GLU A 452 2.16 -29.44 -22.39
N ASN A 453 1.72 -28.96 -21.20
CA ASN A 453 1.61 -27.56 -20.89
C ASN A 453 2.99 -26.93 -20.62
N ILE A 454 3.01 -25.58 -20.60
CA ILE A 454 4.16 -24.77 -20.23
C ILE A 454 3.94 -24.22 -18.81
N ILE A 455 4.98 -24.18 -18.00
CA ILE A 455 5.02 -23.40 -16.75
C ILE A 455 5.94 -22.21 -16.98
N ALA A 456 5.44 -21.00 -16.72
CA ALA A 456 6.27 -19.80 -16.60
C ALA A 456 6.57 -19.54 -15.12
N LEU A 457 7.83 -19.22 -14.83
CA LEU A 457 8.28 -18.80 -13.52
C LEU A 457 8.38 -17.28 -13.49
N ARG A 458 7.73 -16.65 -12.53
CA ARG A 458 7.77 -15.21 -12.29
C ARG A 458 8.40 -14.95 -10.95
N VAL A 459 9.50 -14.16 -10.92
CA VAL A 459 10.15 -13.69 -9.69
C VAL A 459 10.42 -12.21 -9.83
N VAL A 460 9.95 -11.41 -8.90
CA VAL A 460 10.10 -9.95 -8.94
C VAL A 460 10.63 -9.39 -7.64
N SER A 461 11.42 -8.34 -7.76
CA SER A 461 11.86 -7.46 -6.69
C SER A 461 11.08 -6.16 -6.77
N SER A 462 10.61 -5.66 -5.63
CA SER A 462 9.87 -4.41 -5.51
C SER A 462 9.92 -3.90 -4.08
N GLU A 463 9.70 -2.61 -3.86
CA GLU A 463 9.54 -2.03 -2.52
C GLU A 463 8.06 -1.90 -2.13
N ASP A 464 7.21 -1.52 -3.07
CA ASP A 464 5.81 -1.16 -2.84
C ASP A 464 4.79 -1.83 -3.78
N GLY A 465 5.28 -2.60 -4.78
CA GLY A 465 4.46 -3.22 -5.81
C GLY A 465 3.97 -2.27 -6.91
N MET A 466 4.25 -0.97 -6.85
CA MET A 466 3.90 0.00 -7.90
C MET A 466 4.80 -0.17 -9.10
N THR A 467 6.10 -0.25 -8.86
CA THR A 467 7.11 -0.65 -9.84
C THR A 467 7.76 -1.95 -9.40
N ALA A 468 8.16 -2.79 -10.34
CA ALA A 468 8.86 -4.03 -10.06
C ALA A 468 9.83 -4.37 -11.17
N ASP A 469 10.96 -4.94 -10.80
CA ASP A 469 11.88 -5.52 -11.76
C ASP A 469 11.91 -7.04 -11.61
N TRP A 470 12.24 -7.76 -12.69
CA TRP A 470 12.47 -9.19 -12.59
C TRP A 470 13.73 -9.47 -11.78
N SER A 471 13.71 -10.50 -10.95
CA SER A 471 14.87 -10.85 -10.11
C SER A 471 15.86 -11.69 -10.90
N ASN A 472 17.15 -11.36 -10.80
CA ASN A 472 18.21 -12.13 -11.41
C ASN A 472 18.50 -13.39 -10.57
N ILE A 473 17.80 -14.49 -10.87
CA ILE A 473 17.99 -15.78 -10.19
C ILE A 473 19.18 -16.50 -10.84
N PRO A 474 20.12 -17.06 -10.05
CA PRO A 474 21.24 -17.83 -10.59
C PRO A 474 20.80 -18.97 -11.52
N TYR A 475 21.51 -19.14 -12.63
CA TYR A 475 21.15 -20.14 -13.65
C TYR A 475 21.11 -21.59 -13.15
N ASP A 476 21.93 -21.95 -12.18
CA ASP A 476 21.91 -23.26 -11.53
C ASP A 476 20.61 -23.50 -10.74
N ILE A 477 20.09 -22.47 -10.07
CA ILE A 477 18.79 -22.52 -9.39
C ILE A 477 17.66 -22.64 -10.43
N LEU A 478 17.66 -21.82 -11.49
CA LEU A 478 16.67 -21.91 -12.55
C LEU A 478 16.69 -23.29 -13.23
N LYS A 479 17.90 -23.82 -13.50
CA LYS A 479 18.06 -25.18 -14.05
C LYS A 479 17.47 -26.21 -13.10
N LYS A 480 17.74 -26.12 -11.80
CA LYS A 480 17.20 -27.02 -10.78
C LYS A 480 15.68 -26.92 -10.73
N CYS A 481 15.09 -25.71 -10.68
CA CYS A 481 13.64 -25.51 -10.71
C CYS A 481 13.00 -26.17 -11.93
N SER A 482 13.56 -25.95 -13.13
CA SER A 482 13.07 -26.57 -14.36
C SER A 482 13.12 -28.09 -14.29
N THR A 483 14.22 -28.67 -13.84
CA THR A 483 14.41 -30.12 -13.73
C THR A 483 13.42 -30.73 -12.74
N GLU A 484 13.27 -30.13 -11.54
CA GLU A 484 12.38 -30.61 -10.51
C GLU A 484 10.90 -30.51 -10.93
N ILE A 485 10.50 -29.43 -11.61
CA ILE A 485 9.12 -29.30 -12.12
C ILE A 485 8.84 -30.38 -13.17
N ILE A 486 9.70 -30.55 -14.17
CA ILE A 486 9.49 -31.53 -15.24
C ILE A 486 9.42 -32.97 -14.69
N ASN A 487 10.25 -33.29 -13.70
CA ASN A 487 10.31 -34.64 -13.14
C ASN A 487 9.15 -34.96 -12.19
N ASN A 488 8.63 -33.95 -11.45
CA ASN A 488 7.65 -34.18 -10.39
C ASN A 488 6.22 -33.77 -10.76
N VAL A 489 6.03 -32.96 -11.84
CA VAL A 489 4.71 -32.44 -12.23
C VAL A 489 4.26 -33.03 -13.56
N LYS A 490 3.32 -33.95 -13.49
CA LYS A 490 2.71 -34.55 -14.70
C LYS A 490 1.95 -33.47 -15.50
N GLY A 491 2.04 -33.54 -16.83
CA GLY A 491 1.34 -32.61 -17.71
C GLY A 491 2.13 -31.34 -18.04
N VAL A 492 3.43 -31.30 -17.72
CA VAL A 492 4.36 -30.21 -18.04
C VAL A 492 5.60 -30.76 -18.73
N ASN A 493 5.97 -30.18 -19.88
CA ASN A 493 7.19 -30.54 -20.59
C ASN A 493 8.08 -29.32 -20.91
N ARG A 494 7.70 -28.12 -20.47
CA ARG A 494 8.45 -26.89 -20.72
C ARG A 494 8.35 -25.91 -19.56
N VAL A 495 9.48 -25.34 -19.17
CA VAL A 495 9.57 -24.27 -18.17
C VAL A 495 10.24 -23.06 -18.83
N VAL A 496 9.68 -21.86 -18.63
CA VAL A 496 10.22 -20.58 -19.08
C VAL A 496 10.35 -19.62 -17.90
N TYR A 497 11.20 -18.61 -18.01
CA TYR A 497 11.37 -17.57 -17.00
C TYR A 497 10.97 -16.22 -17.57
N ASP A 498 10.11 -15.46 -16.87
CA ASP A 498 9.64 -14.15 -17.27
C ASP A 498 10.59 -13.06 -16.80
N ILE A 499 11.20 -12.35 -17.75
CA ILE A 499 12.21 -11.27 -17.56
C ILE A 499 11.60 -9.89 -17.84
N THR A 500 10.30 -9.71 -17.65
CA THR A 500 9.61 -8.44 -17.93
C THR A 500 9.50 -7.59 -16.68
N SER A 501 9.89 -6.31 -16.74
CA SER A 501 9.74 -5.34 -15.65
C SER A 501 8.30 -4.78 -15.60
N LYS A 502 7.90 -4.20 -14.50
CA LYS A 502 6.67 -3.41 -14.35
C LYS A 502 7.03 -1.92 -14.15
N PRO A 503 6.64 -0.99 -15.05
CA PRO A 503 6.06 -1.24 -16.36
C PRO A 503 7.06 -1.85 -17.36
N PRO A 504 6.67 -2.36 -18.55
CA PRO A 504 5.31 -2.31 -19.13
C PRO A 504 4.42 -3.49 -18.70
N GLY A 505 4.97 -4.59 -18.18
CA GLY A 505 4.19 -5.69 -17.67
C GLY A 505 3.54 -5.37 -16.33
N THR A 506 2.73 -6.32 -15.83
CA THR A 506 2.23 -6.34 -14.46
C THR A 506 2.96 -7.41 -13.66
N ILE A 507 2.80 -7.45 -12.33
CA ILE A 507 3.38 -8.53 -11.52
C ILE A 507 2.63 -9.84 -11.83
N GLU A 508 1.30 -9.85 -11.64
CA GLU A 508 0.45 -10.99 -12.05
C GLU A 508 0.26 -10.98 -13.58
N TRP A 509 0.00 -12.15 -14.17
CA TRP A 509 -0.16 -12.30 -15.62
C TRP A 509 -1.60 -12.07 -16.11
N GLU A 510 -2.60 -12.31 -15.23
CA GLU A 510 -4.02 -12.01 -15.48
C GLU A 510 -4.63 -11.14 -14.40
#